data_daee23d96a883ebfaa40ba77e9a4db7a
#
_entry.id   daee23d96a883ebfaa40ba77e9a4db7a
#
_cell.length_a   1.000
_cell.length_b   1.000
_cell.length_c   1.000
_cell.angle_alpha   90.00
_cell.angle_beta   90.00
_cell.angle_gamma   90.00
#
_symmetry.space_group_name_H-M   'P 1'
#
loop_
_entity.id
_entity.type
_entity.pdbx_description
1 polymer ?
#
loop_
_entity_poly.entity_id
_entity_poly.type
_entity_poly.pdbx_seq_one_letter_code
_entity_poly.pdbx_strand_id
1 'polypeptide(L)'
;MFARAPASSANLGPGFDTLAVALSLYVDVSLEPATSLSIVSDGCGAGRFDDERHLGVRVAGGILGHTNFAMRVTSSIPISRGLGSSAALAVAAAAAAGASNPLNVATSIDGHAENAAASVLGGLVVASVTEHDGVVARQLPLDDTWRFVAVVPEEELATVDARRVLPSHVPLADAVHDLNALGLLIAGLANHHEFVSWSMDDFLHRPYRKELLGFSEGLLALLRESGAAASCWSGAGSTMLALVTDETASEVATAAKEFLHAASIPGEVHVLDADRIGLVTR
;
A
#
# COMPACT_ATOMS: atom_id res chain seq x y z
N MET A 1 9.14 -20.25 12.76
CA MET A 1 9.73 -19.12 12.00
C MET A 1 8.77 -17.94 12.04
N PHE A 2 9.28 -16.73 12.13
CA PHE A 2 8.50 -15.49 12.23
C PHE A 2 8.92 -14.52 11.12
N ALA A 3 7.95 -13.78 10.57
CA ALA A 3 8.21 -12.67 9.67
C ALA A 3 7.21 -11.53 9.91
N ARG A 4 7.71 -10.29 9.82
CA ARG A 4 6.92 -9.04 9.86
C ARG A 4 7.13 -8.29 8.57
N ALA A 5 6.06 -7.83 7.94
CA ALA A 5 6.10 -6.97 6.77
C ALA A 5 5.22 -5.73 6.97
N PRO A 6 5.66 -4.54 6.49
CA PRO A 6 4.88 -3.30 6.56
C PRO A 6 3.79 -3.24 5.50
N ALA A 7 2.78 -2.42 5.77
CA ALA A 7 1.83 -1.91 4.78
C ALA A 7 2.53 -1.10 3.70
N SER A 8 1.82 -0.82 2.63
CA SER A 8 2.31 0.05 1.57
C SER A 8 1.20 0.90 0.95
N SER A 9 1.56 2.11 0.52
CA SER A 9 0.73 2.93 -0.36
C SER A 9 1.38 2.97 -1.74
N ALA A 10 0.70 2.42 -2.73
CA ALA A 10 1.17 2.38 -4.11
C ALA A 10 0.66 3.56 -4.94
N ASN A 11 1.27 3.76 -6.07
CA ASN A 11 1.03 4.78 -7.08
C ASN A 11 1.53 6.18 -6.70
N LEU A 12 1.15 6.71 -5.55
CA LEU A 12 1.50 8.06 -5.09
C LEU A 12 1.19 9.15 -6.15
N GLY A 13 0.01 9.04 -6.80
CA GLY A 13 -0.35 9.86 -7.96
C GLY A 13 0.27 9.30 -9.25
N PRO A 14 1.19 10.03 -9.92
CA PRO A 14 1.68 9.69 -11.27
C PRO A 14 2.60 8.44 -11.32
N GLY A 15 2.94 7.86 -10.17
CA GLY A 15 3.74 6.62 -10.10
C GLY A 15 2.93 5.34 -10.27
N PHE A 16 1.87 5.37 -11.09
CA PHE A 16 0.97 4.25 -11.33
C PHE A 16 1.72 2.97 -11.70
N ASP A 17 1.42 1.86 -10.96
CA ASP A 17 2.07 0.55 -11.11
C ASP A 17 3.62 0.58 -11.03
N THR A 18 4.19 1.62 -10.43
CA THR A 18 5.63 1.88 -10.42
C THR A 18 6.18 2.23 -9.05
N LEU A 19 5.56 3.19 -8.35
CA LEU A 19 6.01 3.67 -7.05
C LEU A 19 5.17 3.11 -5.91
N ALA A 20 5.81 2.86 -4.77
CA ALA A 20 5.15 2.66 -3.50
C ALA A 20 6.01 3.17 -2.33
N VAL A 21 5.36 3.51 -1.22
CA VAL A 21 6.01 3.78 0.05
C VAL A 21 5.53 2.79 1.10
N ALA A 22 6.46 2.23 1.86
CA ALA A 22 6.15 1.40 3.02
C ALA A 22 5.69 2.25 4.19
N LEU A 23 4.66 1.82 4.91
CA LEU A 23 4.01 2.56 6.00
C LEU A 23 4.04 1.77 7.31
N SER A 24 4.04 2.46 8.45
CA SER A 24 4.17 1.92 9.80
C SER A 24 2.90 1.22 10.34
N LEU A 25 2.26 0.41 9.50
CA LEU A 25 1.27 -0.60 9.86
C LEU A 25 1.83 -1.96 9.45
N TYR A 26 1.55 -3.03 10.20
CA TYR A 26 2.28 -4.29 10.02
C TYR A 26 1.36 -5.50 9.96
N VAL A 27 1.85 -6.53 9.29
CA VAL A 27 1.38 -7.90 9.43
C VAL A 27 2.52 -8.78 9.94
N ASP A 28 2.23 -9.55 10.98
CA ASP A 28 3.09 -10.56 11.57
C ASP A 28 2.58 -11.94 11.19
N VAL A 29 3.47 -12.80 10.72
CA VAL A 29 3.19 -14.20 10.42
C VAL A 29 4.17 -15.09 11.17
N SER A 30 3.69 -16.05 11.93
CA SER A 30 4.50 -17.11 12.50
C SER A 30 4.03 -18.48 12.03
N LEU A 31 4.98 -19.36 11.75
CA LEU A 31 4.76 -20.75 11.34
C LEU A 31 5.47 -21.71 12.28
N GLU A 32 4.76 -22.72 12.75
CA GLU A 32 5.28 -23.82 13.54
C GLU A 32 4.91 -25.15 12.88
N PRO A 33 5.80 -26.18 12.87
CA PRO A 33 5.44 -27.51 12.39
C PRO A 33 4.27 -28.08 13.19
N ALA A 34 3.30 -28.70 12.51
CA ALA A 34 2.16 -29.36 13.13
C ALA A 34 1.77 -30.61 12.31
N THR A 35 0.92 -31.46 12.87
CA THR A 35 0.42 -32.67 12.18
C THR A 35 -0.74 -32.37 11.22
N SER A 36 -1.38 -31.22 11.37
CA SER A 36 -2.48 -30.74 10.53
C SER A 36 -2.49 -29.20 10.51
N LEU A 37 -3.19 -28.63 9.54
CA LEU A 37 -3.38 -27.18 9.48
C LEU A 37 -4.13 -26.68 10.71
N SER A 38 -3.59 -25.63 11.32
CA SER A 38 -4.34 -24.75 12.20
C SER A 38 -3.95 -23.30 11.89
N ILE A 39 -4.93 -22.39 11.94
CA ILE A 39 -4.70 -20.97 11.72
C ILE A 39 -5.42 -20.16 12.79
N VAL A 40 -4.77 -19.13 13.28
CA VAL A 40 -5.35 -18.13 14.19
C VAL A 40 -5.01 -16.76 13.64
N SER A 41 -6.03 -15.95 13.38
CA SER A 41 -5.89 -14.58 12.89
C SER A 41 -6.38 -13.59 13.94
N ASP A 42 -5.59 -12.53 14.16
CA ASP A 42 -5.88 -11.43 15.08
C ASP A 42 -5.80 -10.08 14.35
N GLY A 43 -6.59 -9.09 14.77
CA GLY A 43 -6.61 -7.74 14.22
C GLY A 43 -7.40 -7.63 12.92
N CYS A 44 -6.92 -6.83 11.97
CA CYS A 44 -7.61 -6.61 10.70
C CYS A 44 -7.75 -7.91 9.90
N GLY A 45 -8.99 -8.32 9.62
CA GLY A 45 -9.31 -9.54 8.87
C GLY A 45 -9.41 -10.81 9.70
N ALA A 46 -9.33 -10.72 11.03
CA ALA A 46 -9.53 -11.87 11.92
C ALA A 46 -10.87 -12.57 11.64
N GLY A 47 -10.84 -13.92 11.56
CA GLY A 47 -12.02 -14.75 11.31
C GLY A 47 -12.60 -14.70 9.90
N ARG A 48 -12.02 -13.92 8.97
CA ARG A 48 -12.54 -13.80 7.60
C ARG A 48 -12.27 -15.08 6.78
N PHE A 49 -11.10 -15.69 6.96
CA PHE A 49 -10.72 -16.96 6.31
C PHE A 49 -9.72 -17.69 7.24
N ASP A 50 -10.22 -18.47 8.20
CA ASP A 50 -9.35 -19.27 9.09
C ASP A 50 -9.28 -20.73 8.62
N ASP A 51 -9.03 -20.91 7.31
CA ASP A 51 -8.93 -22.21 6.65
C ASP A 51 -7.90 -22.20 5.50
N GLU A 52 -7.90 -23.23 4.65
CA GLU A 52 -6.99 -23.36 3.49
C GLU A 52 -7.14 -22.24 2.45
N ARG A 53 -8.25 -21.47 2.49
CA ARG A 53 -8.47 -20.32 1.59
C ARG A 53 -7.69 -19.08 2.03
N HIS A 54 -7.20 -19.06 3.27
CA HIS A 54 -6.40 -17.94 3.77
C HIS A 54 -5.16 -17.72 2.90
N LEU A 55 -4.93 -16.49 2.44
CA LEU A 55 -3.83 -16.16 1.54
C LEU A 55 -2.47 -16.62 2.09
N GLY A 56 -2.18 -16.36 3.36
CA GLY A 56 -0.94 -16.79 4.01
C GLY A 56 -0.76 -18.32 3.99
N VAL A 57 -1.85 -19.09 4.19
CA VAL A 57 -1.81 -20.57 4.12
C VAL A 57 -1.51 -21.04 2.70
N ARG A 58 -2.13 -20.44 1.69
CA ARG A 58 -1.87 -20.77 0.28
C ARG A 58 -0.43 -20.49 -0.12
N VAL A 59 0.12 -19.33 0.33
CA VAL A 59 1.51 -18.95 0.07
C VAL A 59 2.46 -19.93 0.75
N ALA A 60 2.32 -20.13 2.06
CA ALA A 60 3.21 -20.99 2.83
C ALA A 60 3.11 -22.45 2.37
N GLY A 61 1.89 -22.96 2.13
CA GLY A 61 1.67 -24.30 1.63
C GLY A 61 2.27 -24.55 0.26
N GLY A 62 2.20 -23.57 -0.64
CA GLY A 62 2.85 -23.64 -1.96
C GLY A 62 4.37 -23.74 -1.88
N ILE A 63 5.00 -23.08 -0.90
CA ILE A 63 6.46 -23.12 -0.70
C ILE A 63 6.87 -24.44 -0.01
N LEU A 64 6.14 -24.83 1.05
CA LEU A 64 6.46 -26.03 1.85
C LEU A 64 6.04 -27.34 1.16
N GLY A 65 5.14 -27.29 0.18
CA GLY A 65 4.57 -28.46 -0.49
C GLY A 65 3.53 -29.22 0.37
N HIS A 66 3.12 -28.65 1.50
CA HIS A 66 2.11 -29.23 2.41
C HIS A 66 1.49 -28.15 3.29
N THR A 67 0.38 -28.50 3.97
CA THR A 67 -0.32 -27.63 4.94
C THR A 67 -0.21 -28.11 6.39
N ASN A 68 0.75 -28.97 6.69
CA ASN A 68 0.99 -29.50 8.04
C ASN A 68 1.78 -28.49 8.89
N PHE A 69 1.14 -27.38 9.26
CA PHE A 69 1.71 -26.32 10.11
C PHE A 69 0.62 -25.58 10.89
N ALA A 70 1.01 -25.01 12.01
CA ALA A 70 0.23 -24.01 12.73
C ALA A 70 0.68 -22.60 12.27
N MET A 71 -0.26 -21.78 11.83
CA MET A 71 -0.03 -20.39 11.41
C MET A 71 -0.72 -19.44 12.37
N ARG A 72 -0.01 -18.42 12.82
CA ARG A 72 -0.60 -17.26 13.49
C ARG A 72 -0.36 -16.03 12.64
N VAL A 73 -1.41 -15.26 12.41
CA VAL A 73 -1.37 -13.98 11.69
C VAL A 73 -1.90 -12.89 12.61
N THR A 74 -1.14 -11.80 12.77
CA THR A 74 -1.61 -10.59 13.47
C THR A 74 -1.43 -9.41 12.55
N SER A 75 -2.50 -8.69 12.22
CA SER A 75 -2.44 -7.60 11.24
C SER A 75 -3.08 -6.32 11.76
N SER A 76 -2.37 -5.19 11.64
CA SER A 76 -2.93 -3.85 11.77
C SER A 76 -3.27 -3.20 10.43
N ILE A 77 -3.11 -3.92 9.31
CA ILE A 77 -3.30 -3.38 7.96
C ILE A 77 -4.75 -3.61 7.52
N PRO A 78 -5.56 -2.56 7.30
CA PRO A 78 -6.92 -2.68 6.79
C PRO A 78 -6.98 -3.43 5.45
N ILE A 79 -7.90 -4.41 5.36
CA ILE A 79 -8.02 -5.27 4.17
C ILE A 79 -8.84 -4.58 3.08
N SER A 80 -8.41 -4.69 1.81
CA SER A 80 -9.11 -4.15 0.63
C SER A 80 -9.35 -2.63 0.72
N ARG A 81 -8.37 -1.88 1.27
CA ARG A 81 -8.41 -0.43 1.45
C ARG A 81 -7.28 0.32 0.73
N GLY A 82 -6.53 -0.35 -0.16
CA GLY A 82 -5.42 0.30 -0.87
C GLY A 82 -4.15 0.48 -0.03
N LEU A 83 -4.00 -0.28 1.07
CA LEU A 83 -2.81 -0.24 1.94
C LEU A 83 -1.90 -1.47 1.80
N GLY A 84 -1.97 -2.17 0.68
CA GLY A 84 -1.06 -3.27 0.36
C GLY A 84 -1.16 -4.49 1.27
N SER A 85 -2.32 -4.72 1.96
CA SER A 85 -2.47 -5.81 2.93
C SER A 85 -2.22 -7.20 2.34
N SER A 86 -2.64 -7.44 1.10
CA SER A 86 -2.42 -8.71 0.39
C SER A 86 -0.93 -8.94 0.12
N ALA A 87 -0.23 -7.93 -0.42
CA ALA A 87 1.20 -8.00 -0.70
C ALA A 87 2.02 -8.20 0.58
N ALA A 88 1.73 -7.44 1.63
CA ALA A 88 2.40 -7.57 2.93
C ALA A 88 2.21 -8.98 3.54
N LEU A 89 0.98 -9.50 3.51
CA LEU A 89 0.68 -10.86 4.00
C LEU A 89 1.40 -11.92 3.16
N ALA A 90 1.41 -11.79 1.83
CA ALA A 90 2.10 -12.72 0.96
C ALA A 90 3.62 -12.69 1.18
N VAL A 91 4.22 -11.51 1.36
CA VAL A 91 5.65 -11.34 1.69
C VAL A 91 5.97 -11.99 3.04
N ALA A 92 5.20 -11.68 4.09
CA ALA A 92 5.46 -12.22 5.42
C ALA A 92 5.27 -13.75 5.46
N ALA A 93 4.22 -14.29 4.83
CA ALA A 93 3.98 -15.72 4.76
C ALA A 93 5.07 -16.45 3.95
N ALA A 94 5.51 -15.87 2.83
CA ALA A 94 6.59 -16.42 2.02
C ALA A 94 7.90 -16.49 2.79
N ALA A 95 8.25 -15.40 3.48
CA ALA A 95 9.45 -15.34 4.30
C ALA A 95 9.39 -16.31 5.49
N ALA A 96 8.26 -16.38 6.21
CA ALA A 96 8.07 -17.32 7.30
C ALA A 96 8.11 -18.78 6.83
N ALA A 97 7.75 -19.07 5.58
CA ALA A 97 7.87 -20.40 4.97
C ALA A 97 9.27 -20.69 4.41
N GLY A 98 10.22 -19.75 4.52
CA GLY A 98 11.62 -19.94 4.08
C GLY A 98 11.86 -19.71 2.60
N ALA A 99 11.01 -18.93 1.92
CA ALA A 99 11.22 -18.57 0.52
C ALA A 99 12.57 -17.81 0.35
N SER A 100 13.35 -18.18 -0.63
CA SER A 100 14.60 -17.48 -0.97
C SER A 100 14.38 -16.09 -1.57
N ASN A 101 13.21 -15.85 -2.19
CA ASN A 101 12.83 -14.57 -2.77
C ASN A 101 11.35 -14.28 -2.51
N PRO A 102 11.02 -13.74 -1.31
CA PRO A 102 9.63 -13.37 -0.95
C PRO A 102 9.02 -12.34 -1.90
N LEU A 103 9.82 -11.43 -2.47
CA LEU A 103 9.37 -10.43 -3.44
C LEU A 103 8.75 -11.09 -4.68
N ASN A 104 9.46 -12.03 -5.30
CA ASN A 104 8.97 -12.71 -6.49
C ASN A 104 7.72 -13.54 -6.18
N VAL A 105 7.69 -14.22 -5.02
CA VAL A 105 6.51 -15.00 -4.59
C VAL A 105 5.29 -14.09 -4.45
N ALA A 106 5.41 -13.00 -3.70
CA ALA A 106 4.31 -12.08 -3.47
C ALA A 106 3.82 -11.42 -4.77
N THR A 107 4.75 -10.98 -5.64
CA THR A 107 4.41 -10.39 -6.94
C THR A 107 3.67 -11.38 -7.84
N SER A 108 4.06 -12.66 -7.85
CA SER A 108 3.37 -13.68 -8.66
C SER A 108 1.93 -13.94 -8.22
N ILE A 109 1.60 -13.65 -6.97
CA ILE A 109 0.27 -13.88 -6.37
C ILE A 109 -0.60 -12.64 -6.47
N ASP A 110 -0.06 -11.47 -6.13
CA ASP A 110 -0.80 -10.21 -6.03
C ASP A 110 -0.78 -9.41 -7.34
N GLY A 111 0.21 -9.64 -8.20
CA GLY A 111 0.39 -8.96 -9.48
C GLY A 111 0.94 -7.52 -9.37
N HIS A 112 1.20 -7.02 -8.15
CA HIS A 112 1.62 -5.66 -7.85
C HIS A 112 3.04 -5.66 -7.26
N ALA A 113 4.04 -5.51 -8.14
CA ALA A 113 5.45 -5.57 -7.75
C ALA A 113 5.83 -4.44 -6.77
N GLU A 114 5.26 -3.24 -6.93
CA GLU A 114 5.56 -2.07 -6.12
C GLU A 114 5.10 -2.24 -4.67
N ASN A 115 3.91 -2.80 -4.42
CA ASN A 115 3.45 -3.11 -3.07
C ASN A 115 4.32 -4.16 -2.38
N ALA A 116 4.63 -5.25 -3.11
CA ALA A 116 5.52 -6.30 -2.60
C ALA A 116 6.93 -5.77 -2.33
N ALA A 117 7.46 -4.92 -3.22
CA ALA A 117 8.77 -4.30 -3.07
C ALA A 117 8.83 -3.38 -1.83
N ALA A 118 7.81 -2.55 -1.60
CA ALA A 118 7.72 -1.72 -0.41
C ALA A 118 7.69 -2.56 0.86
N SER A 119 6.90 -3.65 0.88
CA SER A 119 6.84 -4.56 2.03
C SER A 119 8.14 -5.31 2.28
N VAL A 120 8.97 -5.58 1.23
CA VAL A 120 10.26 -6.26 1.38
C VAL A 120 11.39 -5.29 1.71
N LEU A 121 11.48 -4.16 1.00
CA LEU A 121 12.64 -3.27 1.07
C LEU A 121 12.47 -2.14 2.10
N GLY A 122 11.22 -1.77 2.41
CA GLY A 122 10.94 -0.55 3.17
C GLY A 122 11.19 0.73 2.38
N GLY A 123 10.82 1.87 2.95
CA GLY A 123 11.02 3.20 2.37
C GLY A 123 10.18 3.45 1.12
N LEU A 124 10.65 4.40 0.32
CA LEU A 124 10.13 4.66 -1.03
C LEU A 124 10.78 3.69 -2.01
N VAL A 125 9.99 3.05 -2.85
CA VAL A 125 10.49 2.08 -3.82
C VAL A 125 9.97 2.34 -5.22
N VAL A 126 10.76 1.98 -6.22
CA VAL A 126 10.34 1.79 -7.59
C VAL A 126 10.44 0.31 -7.93
N ALA A 127 9.41 -0.25 -8.55
CA ALA A 127 9.40 -1.65 -8.97
C ALA A 127 8.70 -1.85 -10.31
N SER A 128 9.13 -2.88 -11.03
CA SER A 128 8.52 -3.30 -12.29
C SER A 128 8.74 -4.79 -12.50
N VAL A 129 7.87 -5.39 -13.30
CA VAL A 129 8.03 -6.76 -13.79
C VAL A 129 8.49 -6.68 -15.24
N THR A 130 9.62 -7.31 -15.56
CA THR A 130 10.16 -7.36 -16.92
C THR A 130 10.20 -8.82 -17.41
N GLU A 131 10.12 -9.01 -18.72
CA GLU A 131 10.19 -10.35 -19.33
C GLU A 131 11.57 -11.00 -19.13
N HIS A 132 12.64 -10.21 -19.04
CA HIS A 132 14.02 -10.71 -18.99
C HIS A 132 14.53 -10.88 -17.56
N ASP A 133 14.24 -9.93 -16.67
CA ASP A 133 14.85 -9.87 -15.33
C ASP A 133 13.88 -10.29 -14.22
N GLY A 134 12.60 -10.57 -14.56
CA GLY A 134 11.53 -10.81 -13.58
C GLY A 134 11.19 -9.54 -12.81
N VAL A 135 11.11 -9.61 -11.48
CA VAL A 135 10.83 -8.44 -10.64
C VAL A 135 12.10 -7.64 -10.39
N VAL A 136 12.13 -6.42 -10.87
CA VAL A 136 13.20 -5.45 -10.60
C VAL A 136 12.66 -4.40 -9.63
N ALA A 137 13.30 -4.23 -8.49
CA ALA A 137 12.93 -3.24 -7.48
C ALA A 137 14.16 -2.49 -6.94
N ARG A 138 13.99 -1.22 -6.62
CA ARG A 138 15.03 -0.39 -5.98
C ARG A 138 14.40 0.51 -4.93
N GLN A 139 15.07 0.64 -3.79
CA GLN A 139 14.75 1.66 -2.80
C GLN A 139 15.28 3.01 -3.29
N LEU A 140 14.47 4.05 -3.13
CA LEU A 140 14.77 5.42 -3.50
C LEU A 140 15.00 6.26 -2.22
N PRO A 141 15.73 7.38 -2.32
CA PRO A 141 15.82 8.33 -1.22
C PRO A 141 14.44 8.86 -0.82
N LEU A 142 14.22 8.97 0.48
CA LEU A 142 13.01 9.57 1.07
C LEU A 142 13.43 10.46 2.23
N ASP A 143 13.08 11.74 2.17
CA ASP A 143 13.37 12.73 3.21
C ASP A 143 12.70 12.32 4.54
N ASP A 144 13.43 12.48 5.65
CA ASP A 144 12.98 12.09 6.99
C ASP A 144 11.86 12.99 7.53
N THR A 145 11.64 14.15 6.92
CA THR A 145 10.59 15.10 7.28
C THR A 145 9.20 14.60 6.92
N TRP A 146 9.08 13.74 5.90
CA TRP A 146 7.78 13.28 5.42
C TRP A 146 7.07 12.36 6.40
N ARG A 147 5.76 12.66 6.60
CA ARG A 147 4.76 11.83 7.28
C ARG A 147 3.56 11.64 6.36
N PHE A 148 2.73 10.70 6.72
CA PHE A 148 1.57 10.32 5.89
C PHE A 148 0.30 10.32 6.74
N VAL A 149 -0.74 11.00 6.29
CA VAL A 149 -2.07 10.87 6.87
C VAL A 149 -2.89 9.98 5.95
N ALA A 150 -3.21 8.77 6.42
CA ALA A 150 -4.05 7.81 5.72
C ALA A 150 -5.49 7.94 6.23
N VAL A 151 -6.40 8.33 5.35
CA VAL A 151 -7.84 8.36 5.60
C VAL A 151 -8.45 7.09 5.03
N VAL A 152 -8.91 6.20 5.91
CA VAL A 152 -9.31 4.83 5.58
C VAL A 152 -10.82 4.66 5.79
N PRO A 153 -11.66 4.84 4.75
CA PRO A 153 -13.08 4.55 4.84
C PRO A 153 -13.35 3.06 5.09
N GLU A 154 -14.47 2.72 5.72
CA GLU A 154 -14.88 1.30 5.86
C GLU A 154 -15.33 0.68 4.52
N GLU A 155 -15.58 1.46 3.51
CA GLU A 155 -15.94 0.98 2.18
C GLU A 155 -14.79 0.22 1.53
N GLU A 156 -15.02 -1.05 1.19
CA GLU A 156 -14.05 -1.88 0.47
C GLU A 156 -14.07 -1.57 -1.02
N LEU A 157 -12.88 -1.41 -1.60
CA LEU A 157 -12.73 -1.28 -3.04
C LEU A 157 -11.77 -2.36 -3.55
N ALA A 158 -12.31 -3.32 -4.29
CA ALA A 158 -11.49 -4.36 -4.88
C ALA A 158 -10.60 -3.80 -5.99
N THR A 159 -9.34 -4.17 -6.00
CA THR A 159 -8.38 -3.71 -7.03
C THR A 159 -8.85 -4.01 -8.46
N VAL A 160 -9.53 -5.16 -8.65
CA VAL A 160 -10.10 -5.54 -9.95
C VAL A 160 -11.14 -4.53 -10.42
N ASP A 161 -12.00 -4.04 -9.54
CA ASP A 161 -13.04 -3.05 -9.89
C ASP A 161 -12.42 -1.68 -10.17
N ALA A 162 -11.42 -1.27 -9.38
CA ALA A 162 -10.67 -0.05 -9.62
C ALA A 162 -9.86 -0.07 -10.93
N ARG A 163 -9.48 -1.26 -11.44
CA ARG A 163 -8.83 -1.41 -12.75
C ARG A 163 -9.81 -1.42 -13.91
N ARG A 164 -11.03 -1.91 -13.72
CA ARG A 164 -12.04 -1.99 -14.81
C ARG A 164 -12.46 -0.63 -15.37
N VAL A 165 -12.35 0.44 -14.58
CA VAL A 165 -12.72 1.79 -15.02
C VAL A 165 -11.61 2.49 -15.80
N LEU A 166 -10.41 1.91 -15.84
CA LEU A 166 -9.28 2.51 -16.55
C LEU A 166 -9.42 2.35 -18.06
N PRO A 167 -9.07 3.39 -18.85
CA PRO A 167 -9.10 3.31 -20.30
C PRO A 167 -7.97 2.44 -20.83
N SER A 168 -8.17 1.86 -22.02
CA SER A 168 -7.11 1.13 -22.75
C SER A 168 -6.07 2.05 -23.39
N HIS A 169 -6.38 3.33 -23.54
CA HIS A 169 -5.51 4.36 -24.14
C HIS A 169 -5.68 5.67 -23.39
N VAL A 170 -4.59 6.43 -23.26
CA VAL A 170 -4.58 7.77 -22.68
C VAL A 170 -4.03 8.76 -23.72
N PRO A 171 -4.44 10.04 -23.70
CA PRO A 171 -3.83 11.08 -24.51
C PRO A 171 -2.33 11.20 -24.26
N LEU A 172 -1.53 11.44 -25.29
CA LEU A 172 -0.08 11.64 -25.15
C LEU A 172 0.25 12.78 -24.18
N ALA A 173 -0.56 13.85 -24.18
CA ALA A 173 -0.38 14.98 -23.27
C ALA A 173 -0.49 14.56 -21.79
N ASP A 174 -1.45 13.70 -21.46
CA ASP A 174 -1.64 13.18 -20.09
C ASP A 174 -0.46 12.29 -19.66
N ALA A 175 0.00 11.41 -20.57
CA ALA A 175 1.18 10.59 -20.31
C ALA A 175 2.45 11.45 -20.11
N VAL A 176 2.65 12.51 -20.89
CA VAL A 176 3.77 13.45 -20.72
C VAL A 176 3.64 14.23 -19.41
N HIS A 177 2.43 14.65 -19.03
CA HIS A 177 2.19 15.28 -17.73
C HIS A 177 2.64 14.38 -16.59
N ASP A 178 2.18 13.11 -16.58
CA ASP A 178 2.50 12.17 -15.52
C ASP A 178 3.99 11.81 -15.45
N LEU A 179 4.68 11.71 -16.60
CA LEU A 179 6.14 11.56 -16.63
C LEU A 179 6.87 12.76 -15.98
N ASN A 180 6.43 13.99 -16.26
CA ASN A 180 6.99 15.19 -15.64
C ASN A 180 6.69 15.23 -14.14
N ALA A 181 5.45 14.96 -13.75
CA ALA A 181 4.99 14.92 -12.37
C ALA A 181 5.76 13.85 -11.58
N LEU A 182 5.92 12.64 -12.13
CA LEU A 182 6.70 11.55 -11.53
C LEU A 182 8.16 11.95 -11.26
N GLY A 183 8.82 12.57 -12.24
CA GLY A 183 10.21 13.03 -12.08
C GLY A 183 10.34 14.05 -10.93
N LEU A 184 9.44 15.03 -10.88
CA LEU A 184 9.42 16.05 -9.82
C LEU A 184 9.00 15.46 -8.46
N LEU A 185 8.08 14.50 -8.44
CA LEU A 185 7.67 13.79 -7.23
C LEU A 185 8.85 13.07 -6.60
N ILE A 186 9.62 12.30 -7.37
CA ILE A 186 10.80 11.60 -6.86
C ILE A 186 11.82 12.58 -6.27
N ALA A 187 12.09 13.71 -6.95
CA ALA A 187 12.98 14.74 -6.44
C ALA A 187 12.48 15.35 -5.12
N GLY A 188 11.19 15.72 -5.06
CA GLY A 188 10.58 16.30 -3.88
C GLY A 188 10.43 15.33 -2.71
N LEU A 189 10.20 14.04 -2.97
CA LEU A 189 10.20 13.02 -1.93
C LEU A 189 11.60 12.79 -1.34
N ALA A 190 12.64 12.93 -2.16
CA ALA A 190 14.04 12.83 -1.71
C ALA A 190 14.52 14.06 -0.95
N ASN A 191 13.95 15.24 -1.22
CA ASN A 191 14.27 16.52 -0.55
C ASN A 191 13.00 17.37 -0.46
N HIS A 192 12.41 17.49 0.74
CA HIS A 192 11.14 18.17 0.94
C HIS A 192 11.15 19.66 0.54
N HIS A 193 12.31 20.32 0.54
CA HIS A 193 12.44 21.72 0.09
C HIS A 193 12.25 21.88 -1.43
N GLU A 194 12.41 20.81 -2.20
CA GLU A 194 12.21 20.79 -3.65
C GLU A 194 10.85 20.27 -4.07
N PHE A 195 9.97 19.99 -3.10
CA PHE A 195 8.66 19.40 -3.38
C PHE A 195 7.75 20.39 -4.11
N VAL A 196 7.12 19.90 -5.18
CA VAL A 196 6.17 20.67 -5.99
C VAL A 196 4.77 20.09 -5.77
N SER A 197 3.82 20.87 -5.27
CA SER A 197 2.50 20.40 -4.82
C SER A 197 1.69 19.66 -5.88
N TRP A 198 1.81 20.03 -7.17
CA TRP A 198 1.13 19.34 -8.27
C TRP A 198 1.85 18.06 -8.74
N SER A 199 3.03 17.73 -8.22
CA SER A 199 3.77 16.52 -8.59
C SER A 199 3.08 15.22 -8.18
N MET A 200 2.04 15.28 -7.36
CA MET A 200 1.16 14.13 -7.07
C MET A 200 -0.17 14.17 -7.86
N ASP A 201 -0.35 15.12 -8.76
CA ASP A 201 -1.48 15.09 -9.70
C ASP A 201 -1.26 13.98 -10.73
N ASP A 202 -2.35 13.32 -11.11
CA ASP A 202 -2.33 12.12 -11.94
C ASP A 202 -3.48 12.16 -12.94
N PHE A 203 -3.17 11.88 -14.19
CA PHE A 203 -4.09 11.81 -15.31
C PHE A 203 -4.30 10.38 -15.84
N LEU A 204 -3.57 9.38 -15.28
CA LEU A 204 -3.64 7.99 -15.73
C LEU A 204 -4.74 7.20 -15.03
N HIS A 205 -5.00 7.45 -13.73
CA HIS A 205 -5.97 6.64 -13.01
C HIS A 205 -7.00 7.44 -12.20
N ARG A 206 -6.65 8.55 -11.55
CA ARG A 206 -7.55 9.36 -10.73
C ARG A 206 -8.78 9.86 -11.47
N PRO A 207 -8.68 10.42 -12.71
CA PRO A 207 -9.85 10.93 -13.43
C PRO A 207 -10.92 9.87 -13.69
N TYR A 208 -10.52 8.61 -13.79
CA TYR A 208 -11.41 7.48 -14.05
C TYR A 208 -11.94 6.83 -12.77
N ARG A 209 -11.18 6.90 -11.67
CA ARG A 209 -11.55 6.31 -10.38
C ARG A 209 -12.45 7.20 -9.53
N LYS A 210 -12.48 8.52 -9.74
CA LYS A 210 -13.24 9.47 -8.93
C LYS A 210 -14.73 9.12 -8.78
N GLU A 211 -15.32 8.47 -9.78
CA GLU A 211 -16.73 8.06 -9.75
C GLU A 211 -16.97 6.83 -8.85
N LEU A 212 -15.92 6.08 -8.48
CA LEU A 212 -16.05 4.92 -7.61
C LEU A 212 -16.32 5.32 -6.16
N LEU A 213 -15.83 6.49 -5.73
CA LEU A 213 -16.00 7.03 -4.39
C LEU A 213 -16.37 8.53 -4.52
N GLY A 214 -17.64 8.85 -4.50
CA GLY A 214 -18.15 10.19 -4.78
C GLY A 214 -17.62 11.30 -3.85
N PHE A 215 -17.08 10.94 -2.68
CA PHE A 215 -16.47 11.86 -1.73
C PHE A 215 -14.97 12.11 -1.98
N SER A 216 -14.32 11.31 -2.83
CA SER A 216 -12.86 11.30 -2.97
C SER A 216 -12.26 12.64 -3.35
N GLU A 217 -12.83 13.33 -4.35
CA GLU A 217 -12.31 14.62 -4.80
C GLU A 217 -12.44 15.70 -3.72
N GLY A 218 -13.57 15.72 -3.00
CA GLY A 218 -13.78 16.64 -1.88
C GLY A 218 -12.81 16.39 -0.73
N LEU A 219 -12.56 15.12 -0.40
CA LEU A 219 -11.59 14.76 0.63
C LEU A 219 -10.16 15.12 0.23
N LEU A 220 -9.74 14.79 -1.01
CA LEU A 220 -8.41 15.15 -1.50
C LEU A 220 -8.17 16.67 -1.51
N ALA A 221 -9.19 17.45 -1.87
CA ALA A 221 -9.10 18.92 -1.81
C ALA A 221 -8.96 19.42 -0.36
N LEU A 222 -9.83 18.93 0.55
CA LEU A 222 -9.77 19.27 1.97
C LEU A 222 -8.40 18.99 2.59
N LEU A 223 -7.82 17.82 2.32
CA LEU A 223 -6.50 17.46 2.87
C LEU A 223 -5.44 18.49 2.50
N ARG A 224 -5.43 18.97 1.24
CA ARG A 224 -4.51 20.02 0.79
C ARG A 224 -4.82 21.38 1.43
N GLU A 225 -6.08 21.77 1.49
CA GLU A 225 -6.53 23.02 2.12
C GLU A 225 -6.20 23.06 3.61
N SER A 226 -6.12 21.91 4.26
CA SER A 226 -5.76 21.75 5.68
C SER A 226 -4.25 21.66 5.94
N GLY A 227 -3.41 21.89 4.92
CA GLY A 227 -1.95 21.97 5.10
C GLY A 227 -1.16 20.75 4.63
N ALA A 228 -1.78 19.77 3.96
CA ALA A 228 -1.01 18.73 3.31
C ALA A 228 -0.24 19.30 2.10
N ALA A 229 1.01 18.89 1.94
CA ALA A 229 1.84 19.26 0.79
C ALA A 229 1.22 18.74 -0.53
N ALA A 230 0.62 17.54 -0.47
CA ALA A 230 -0.15 16.95 -1.56
C ALA A 230 -1.06 15.83 -1.02
N SER A 231 -1.98 15.36 -1.88
CA SER A 231 -2.88 14.25 -1.56
C SER A 231 -3.17 13.39 -2.81
N CYS A 232 -3.33 12.09 -2.61
CA CYS A 232 -3.61 11.14 -3.69
C CYS A 232 -4.45 9.96 -3.21
N TRP A 233 -4.87 9.13 -4.13
CA TRP A 233 -5.38 7.79 -3.84
C TRP A 233 -4.22 6.89 -3.38
N SER A 234 -4.46 6.10 -2.34
CA SER A 234 -3.54 5.04 -1.92
C SER A 234 -3.84 3.75 -2.69
N GLY A 235 -2.93 3.34 -3.54
CA GLY A 235 -3.12 2.15 -4.39
C GLY A 235 -4.39 2.23 -5.23
N ALA A 236 -5.25 1.21 -5.09
CA ALA A 236 -6.57 1.17 -5.74
C ALA A 236 -7.67 1.93 -4.97
N GLY A 237 -7.41 2.35 -3.74
CA GLY A 237 -8.38 2.91 -2.80
C GLY A 237 -8.95 1.79 -1.90
N SER A 238 -9.88 2.08 -1.06
CA SER A 238 -10.62 3.33 -0.78
C SER A 238 -9.85 4.40 0.01
N THR A 239 -8.66 4.11 0.52
CA THR A 239 -7.85 5.05 1.29
C THR A 239 -7.39 6.22 0.43
N MET A 240 -7.51 7.44 1.00
CA MET A 240 -6.83 8.64 0.51
C MET A 240 -5.61 8.92 1.40
N LEU A 241 -4.50 9.26 0.76
CA LEU A 241 -3.24 9.53 1.42
C LEU A 241 -2.90 11.01 1.28
N ALA A 242 -2.55 11.66 2.39
CA ALA A 242 -1.95 12.98 2.38
C ALA A 242 -0.45 12.89 2.74
N LEU A 243 0.38 13.61 1.99
CA LEU A 243 1.78 13.85 2.30
C LEU A 243 1.88 15.09 3.18
N VAL A 244 2.44 14.95 4.37
CA VAL A 244 2.51 16.00 5.39
C VAL A 244 3.89 16.05 6.04
N THR A 245 4.14 17.07 6.86
CA THR A 245 5.27 17.12 7.79
C THR A 245 4.78 16.95 9.22
N ASP A 246 5.69 16.83 10.20
CA ASP A 246 5.31 16.77 11.63
C ASP A 246 4.48 18.00 12.05
N GLU A 247 4.73 19.17 11.44
CA GLU A 247 4.06 20.42 11.76
C GLU A 247 2.57 20.41 11.33
N THR A 248 2.24 19.78 10.20
CA THR A 248 0.90 19.83 9.62
C THR A 248 0.09 18.54 9.83
N ALA A 249 0.72 17.45 10.23
CA ALA A 249 0.09 16.13 10.34
C ALA A 249 -1.15 16.12 11.24
N SER A 250 -1.08 16.79 12.40
CA SER A 250 -2.18 16.80 13.37
C SER A 250 -3.40 17.58 12.86
N GLU A 251 -3.18 18.72 12.19
CA GLU A 251 -4.25 19.55 11.62
C GLU A 251 -4.95 18.81 10.47
N VAL A 252 -4.17 18.27 9.55
CA VAL A 252 -4.70 17.48 8.42
C VAL A 252 -5.48 16.26 8.90
N ALA A 253 -4.98 15.53 9.91
CA ALA A 253 -5.67 14.39 10.48
C ALA A 253 -6.99 14.78 11.18
N THR A 254 -7.03 15.94 11.84
CA THR A 254 -8.24 16.45 12.48
C THR A 254 -9.29 16.82 11.43
N ALA A 255 -8.90 17.59 10.41
CA ALA A 255 -9.80 17.97 9.31
C ALA A 255 -10.36 16.73 8.58
N ALA A 256 -9.54 15.70 8.37
CA ALA A 256 -9.98 14.44 7.78
C ALA A 256 -11.04 13.72 8.63
N LYS A 257 -10.87 13.68 9.96
CA LYS A 257 -11.86 13.08 10.88
C LYS A 257 -13.18 13.86 10.86
N GLU A 258 -13.12 15.20 10.87
CA GLU A 258 -14.28 16.06 10.79
C GLU A 258 -15.04 15.88 9.47
N PHE A 259 -14.30 15.73 8.35
CA PHE A 259 -14.91 15.44 7.05
C PHE A 259 -15.65 14.10 7.05
N LEU A 260 -15.03 13.02 7.52
CA LEU A 260 -15.67 11.71 7.60
C LEU A 260 -16.94 11.77 8.46
N HIS A 261 -16.87 12.44 9.61
CA HIS A 261 -18.02 12.62 10.49
C HIS A 261 -19.14 13.44 9.83
N ALA A 262 -18.83 14.58 9.24
CA ALA A 262 -19.80 15.47 8.59
C ALA A 262 -20.48 14.79 7.38
N ALA A 263 -19.72 13.99 6.63
CA ALA A 263 -20.21 13.22 5.49
C ALA A 263 -20.92 11.91 5.90
N SER A 264 -20.92 11.55 7.19
CA SER A 264 -21.41 10.27 7.71
C SER A 264 -20.75 9.06 7.03
N ILE A 265 -19.45 9.17 6.76
CA ILE A 265 -18.62 8.10 6.18
C ILE A 265 -17.91 7.39 7.33
N PRO A 266 -18.24 6.11 7.62
CA PRO A 266 -17.49 5.33 8.60
C PRO A 266 -16.03 5.13 8.13
N GLY A 267 -15.06 5.28 9.03
CA GLY A 267 -13.66 5.13 8.70
C GLY A 267 -12.72 5.59 9.81
N GLU A 268 -11.45 5.38 9.58
CA GLU A 268 -10.37 5.74 10.50
C GLU A 268 -9.38 6.69 9.82
N VAL A 269 -8.66 7.45 10.65
CA VAL A 269 -7.58 8.34 10.19
C VAL A 269 -6.33 8.01 10.99
N HIS A 270 -5.27 7.63 10.28
CA HIS A 270 -3.97 7.28 10.84
C HIS A 270 -2.92 8.30 10.42
N VAL A 271 -2.09 8.74 11.37
CA VAL A 271 -0.82 9.43 11.07
C VAL A 271 0.28 8.39 11.11
N LEU A 272 0.97 8.20 10.00
CA LEU A 272 1.91 7.10 9.78
C LEU A 272 3.29 7.64 9.40
N ASP A 273 4.32 6.95 9.88
CA ASP A 273 5.69 7.10 9.39
C ASP A 273 5.92 6.22 8.16
N ALA A 274 6.92 6.55 7.37
CA ALA A 274 7.49 5.58 6.45
C ALA A 274 8.21 4.47 7.23
N ASP A 275 7.88 3.22 6.96
CA ASP A 275 8.72 2.11 7.42
C ASP A 275 9.97 2.03 6.53
N ARG A 276 11.15 2.19 7.09
CA ARG A 276 12.42 2.21 6.34
C ARG A 276 13.18 0.90 6.37
N ILE A 277 12.62 -0.10 7.05
CA ILE A 277 13.27 -1.39 7.30
C ILE A 277 12.76 -2.46 6.32
N GLY A 278 11.44 -2.50 6.09
CA GLY A 278 10.79 -3.54 5.30
C GLY A 278 10.65 -4.86 6.06
N LEU A 279 10.82 -5.97 5.36
CA LEU A 279 10.67 -7.33 5.87
C LEU A 279 11.69 -7.65 6.97
N VAL A 280 11.19 -8.08 8.13
CA VAL A 280 11.99 -8.59 9.25
C VAL A 280 11.67 -10.07 9.48
N THR A 281 12.70 -10.91 9.62
CA THR A 281 12.57 -12.36 9.91
C THR A 281 13.32 -12.74 11.19
N ARG A 282 12.81 -13.76 11.92
CA ARG A 282 13.44 -14.33 13.11
C ARG A 282 13.22 -15.84 13.19
#